data_dc9596341155560054bf6e332f308e06
#
_entry.id   dc9596341155560054bf6e332f308e06
#
_cell.length_a   1.000
_cell.length_b   1.000
_cell.length_c   1.000
_cell.angle_alpha   90.00
_cell.angle_beta   90.00
_cell.angle_gamma   90.00
#
_symmetry.space_group_name_H-M   'P 1'
#
loop_
_entity.id
_entity.type
_entity.pdbx_description
1 polymer ?
#
loop_
_entity_poly.entity_id
_entity_poly.type
_entity_poly.pdbx_seq_one_letter_code
_entity_poly.pdbx_strand_id
1 'polypeptide(L)'
;YGEGWGETEEIADKQALANLVSKITTTISNQFTVDESEMSDGNNVSSETKVNSIVNTYSQATLNNVGSIVIEQAPKAHVLRFIKISELNKAFEQRKDKVFDYLRSAARSEANGRIDNALRYYYWSMIMLKSLQYPNEIKFEDEEGSHLLTSWIPMKINGILENIDAQIARRSGDVVDLYVTYKGNPVGSLDFTYFDGLQWSQLNNARNGIASIELRKNSSIRNLQVKYEYQYADETRIDKETEQVMSLFKEMTFPKASRVIGGNAKKETADFKTDYSKQFDQLVKTESILTMPQVDNAKDYAKIMEKIIGAIQSRKYDDIRGLFTDDGWDMFDKLMHYGNARLVGDANF
;
A
#
# COMPACT_ATOMS: atom_id res chain seq x y z
N TYR A 1 -17.21 -8.59 -29.22
CA TYR A 1 -18.59 -8.92 -28.92
C TYR A 1 -18.77 -10.43 -28.66
N GLY A 2 -19.82 -10.76 -27.91
CA GLY A 2 -20.33 -12.11 -27.72
C GLY A 2 -21.78 -12.17 -28.14
N GLU A 3 -22.18 -13.29 -28.76
CA GLU A 3 -23.55 -13.55 -29.21
C GLU A 3 -24.13 -14.68 -28.37
N GLY A 4 -25.42 -14.60 -28.12
CA GLY A 4 -26.16 -15.64 -27.40
C GLY A 4 -27.57 -15.85 -27.98
N TRP A 5 -28.02 -17.09 -27.96
CA TRP A 5 -29.32 -17.49 -28.42
C TRP A 5 -30.08 -18.22 -27.31
N GLY A 6 -31.38 -18.08 -27.29
CA GLY A 6 -32.21 -18.74 -26.28
C GLY A 6 -33.70 -18.64 -26.56
N GLU A 7 -34.48 -19.38 -25.81
CA GLU A 7 -35.95 -19.30 -25.88
C GLU A 7 -36.45 -17.98 -25.27
N THR A 8 -35.65 -17.37 -24.38
CA THR A 8 -35.94 -16.07 -23.77
C THR A 8 -34.77 -15.13 -23.92
N GLU A 9 -35.04 -13.82 -23.88
CA GLU A 9 -33.99 -12.78 -23.92
C GLU A 9 -32.99 -12.94 -22.77
N GLU A 10 -33.43 -13.36 -21.58
CA GLU A 10 -32.56 -13.56 -20.42
C GLU A 10 -31.55 -14.69 -20.63
N ILE A 11 -31.99 -15.81 -21.26
CA ILE A 11 -31.10 -16.93 -21.58
C ILE A 11 -30.09 -16.52 -22.64
N ALA A 12 -30.56 -15.84 -23.70
CA ALA A 12 -29.71 -15.34 -24.78
C ALA A 12 -28.69 -14.34 -24.26
N ASP A 13 -29.09 -13.44 -23.37
CA ASP A 13 -28.24 -12.41 -22.78
C ASP A 13 -27.12 -13.00 -21.89
N LYS A 14 -27.47 -13.97 -21.04
CA LYS A 14 -26.47 -14.69 -20.22
C LYS A 14 -25.44 -15.42 -21.08
N GLN A 15 -25.89 -16.05 -22.17
CA GLN A 15 -24.99 -16.74 -23.09
C GLN A 15 -24.10 -15.74 -23.85
N ALA A 16 -24.66 -14.62 -24.33
CA ALA A 16 -23.90 -13.55 -24.99
C ALA A 16 -22.82 -12.96 -24.08
N LEU A 17 -23.18 -12.73 -22.81
CA LEU A 17 -22.23 -12.23 -21.83
C LEU A 17 -21.11 -13.24 -21.56
N ALA A 18 -21.44 -14.52 -21.39
CA ALA A 18 -20.44 -15.58 -21.17
C ALA A 18 -19.46 -15.69 -22.36
N ASN A 19 -19.98 -15.62 -23.59
CA ASN A 19 -19.17 -15.65 -24.81
C ASN A 19 -18.28 -14.40 -24.96
N LEU A 20 -18.79 -13.21 -24.57
CA LEU A 20 -17.99 -12.00 -24.53
C LEU A 20 -16.87 -12.09 -23.50
N VAL A 21 -17.18 -12.53 -22.28
CA VAL A 21 -16.18 -12.71 -21.20
C VAL A 21 -15.08 -13.66 -21.62
N SER A 22 -15.43 -14.79 -22.25
CA SER A 22 -14.44 -15.73 -22.78
C SER A 22 -13.50 -15.10 -23.81
N LYS A 23 -14.03 -14.29 -24.73
CA LYS A 23 -13.21 -13.56 -25.72
C LYS A 23 -12.32 -12.52 -25.10
N ILE A 24 -12.84 -11.75 -24.13
CA ILE A 24 -12.03 -10.75 -23.37
C ILE A 24 -10.89 -11.47 -22.65
N THR A 25 -11.19 -12.53 -21.92
CA THR A 25 -10.21 -13.33 -21.20
C THR A 25 -9.12 -13.85 -22.13
N THR A 26 -9.47 -14.42 -23.29
CA THR A 26 -8.50 -14.89 -24.28
C THR A 26 -7.64 -13.74 -24.82
N THR A 27 -8.26 -12.60 -25.14
CA THR A 27 -7.53 -11.43 -25.67
C THR A 27 -6.54 -10.90 -24.64
N ILE A 28 -6.93 -10.81 -23.38
CA ILE A 28 -6.06 -10.36 -22.29
C ILE A 28 -4.94 -11.38 -22.05
N SER A 29 -5.26 -12.69 -21.96
CA SER A 29 -4.25 -13.74 -21.73
C SER A 29 -3.15 -13.73 -22.77
N ASN A 30 -3.49 -13.52 -24.04
CA ASN A 30 -2.52 -13.48 -25.13
C ASN A 30 -1.55 -12.28 -25.07
N GLN A 31 -1.87 -11.28 -24.25
CA GLN A 31 -1.07 -10.08 -24.10
C GLN A 31 -0.18 -10.13 -22.85
N PHE A 32 -0.35 -11.12 -21.97
CA PHE A 32 0.44 -11.28 -20.77
C PHE A 32 1.69 -12.12 -21.05
N THR A 33 2.87 -11.53 -20.79
CA THR A 33 4.11 -12.27 -20.62
C THR A 33 4.40 -12.36 -19.13
N VAL A 34 4.36 -13.56 -18.61
CA VAL A 34 4.73 -13.83 -17.22
C VAL A 34 6.17 -14.32 -17.19
N ASP A 35 7.00 -13.65 -16.42
CA ASP A 35 8.37 -14.07 -16.20
C ASP A 35 8.36 -15.29 -15.27
N GLU A 36 8.50 -16.50 -15.83
CA GLU A 36 8.41 -17.76 -15.10
C GLU A 36 9.50 -17.92 -14.04
N SER A 37 10.65 -17.24 -14.22
CA SER A 37 11.81 -17.37 -13.34
C SER A 37 11.57 -16.82 -11.92
N GLU A 38 10.66 -15.88 -11.74
CA GLU A 38 10.34 -15.28 -10.43
C GLU A 38 9.15 -15.93 -9.72
N MET A 39 8.41 -16.82 -10.38
CA MET A 39 7.25 -17.52 -9.83
C MET A 39 7.59 -18.85 -9.15
N SER A 40 8.85 -19.21 -9.09
CA SER A 40 9.34 -20.52 -8.61
C SER A 40 9.56 -20.58 -7.09
N ASP A 41 8.90 -19.73 -6.29
CA ASP A 41 8.95 -19.89 -4.83
C ASP A 41 7.93 -20.92 -4.37
N GLY A 42 8.41 -22.14 -4.23
CA GLY A 42 8.02 -23.19 -3.25
C GLY A 42 6.56 -23.66 -3.14
N ASN A 43 5.58 -22.92 -3.60
CA ASN A 43 4.17 -23.30 -3.58
C ASN A 43 3.64 -23.51 -5.00
N ASN A 44 3.14 -24.73 -5.26
CA ASN A 44 2.65 -25.28 -6.53
C ASN A 44 1.45 -24.56 -7.17
N VAL A 45 1.37 -23.24 -7.11
CA VAL A 45 0.41 -22.50 -7.94
C VAL A 45 1.09 -22.27 -9.27
N SER A 46 0.61 -22.96 -10.32
CA SER A 46 1.18 -22.87 -11.67
C SER A 46 1.13 -21.41 -12.17
N SER A 47 2.13 -20.99 -12.95
CA SER A 47 2.15 -19.69 -13.62
C SER A 47 0.85 -19.42 -14.38
N GLU A 48 0.27 -20.42 -15.00
CA GLU A 48 -1.03 -20.38 -15.69
C GLU A 48 -2.18 -19.97 -14.76
N THR A 49 -2.24 -20.47 -13.53
CA THR A 49 -3.28 -20.09 -12.55
C THR A 49 -3.14 -18.61 -12.15
N LYS A 50 -1.92 -18.11 -11.97
CA LYS A 50 -1.69 -16.68 -11.65
C LYS A 50 -2.07 -15.80 -12.83
N VAL A 51 -1.69 -16.15 -14.06
CA VAL A 51 -2.09 -15.43 -15.28
C VAL A 51 -3.62 -15.36 -15.38
N ASN A 52 -4.30 -16.49 -15.25
CA ASN A 52 -5.77 -16.54 -15.31
C ASN A 52 -6.42 -15.66 -14.23
N SER A 53 -5.85 -15.62 -13.03
CA SER A 53 -6.35 -14.77 -11.95
C SER A 53 -6.14 -13.28 -12.24
N ILE A 54 -4.98 -12.89 -12.78
CA ILE A 54 -4.71 -11.51 -13.21
C ILE A 54 -5.68 -11.11 -14.34
N VAL A 55 -5.85 -11.96 -15.32
CA VAL A 55 -6.78 -11.78 -16.44
C VAL A 55 -8.23 -11.59 -15.95
N ASN A 56 -8.64 -12.35 -14.95
CA ASN A 56 -9.96 -12.22 -14.34
C ASN A 56 -10.16 -10.86 -13.67
N THR A 57 -9.15 -10.29 -13.02
CA THR A 57 -9.25 -8.94 -12.43
C THR A 57 -9.48 -7.87 -13.49
N TYR A 58 -8.83 -7.96 -14.64
CA TYR A 58 -9.08 -7.06 -15.77
C TYR A 58 -10.46 -7.29 -16.40
N SER A 59 -10.87 -8.55 -16.59
CA SER A 59 -12.17 -8.88 -17.12
C SER A 59 -13.30 -8.33 -16.26
N GLN A 60 -13.19 -8.44 -14.93
CA GLN A 60 -14.15 -7.86 -13.99
C GLN A 60 -14.20 -6.34 -14.09
N ALA A 61 -13.04 -5.66 -14.19
CA ALA A 61 -13.00 -4.21 -14.33
C ALA A 61 -13.67 -3.72 -15.63
N THR A 62 -13.59 -4.50 -16.70
CA THR A 62 -14.18 -4.13 -18.01
C THR A 62 -15.66 -4.44 -18.12
N LEU A 63 -16.19 -5.39 -17.34
CA LEU A 63 -17.60 -5.82 -17.44
C LEU A 63 -18.61 -4.70 -17.14
N ASN A 64 -18.24 -3.70 -16.38
CA ASN A 64 -19.12 -2.56 -16.06
C ASN A 64 -19.49 -1.72 -17.29
N ASN A 65 -18.73 -1.83 -18.39
CA ASN A 65 -18.92 -1.05 -19.62
C ASN A 65 -19.47 -1.85 -20.80
N VAL A 66 -20.06 -3.02 -20.51
CA VAL A 66 -20.62 -3.91 -21.53
C VAL A 66 -21.99 -3.42 -21.98
N GLY A 67 -22.13 -3.16 -23.26
CA GLY A 67 -23.42 -2.88 -23.90
C GLY A 67 -24.18 -4.16 -24.29
N SER A 68 -25.50 -4.02 -24.47
CA SER A 68 -26.38 -5.08 -24.94
C SER A 68 -27.27 -4.59 -26.07
N ILE A 69 -27.48 -5.44 -27.08
CA ILE A 69 -28.43 -5.23 -28.16
C ILE A 69 -29.25 -6.51 -28.35
N VAL A 70 -30.56 -6.39 -28.28
CA VAL A 70 -31.49 -7.47 -28.65
C VAL A 70 -31.67 -7.41 -30.17
N ILE A 71 -31.24 -8.45 -30.88
CA ILE A 71 -31.34 -8.58 -32.34
C ILE A 71 -32.69 -9.23 -32.71
N GLU A 72 -33.05 -10.29 -31.99
CA GLU A 72 -34.34 -11.00 -32.15
C GLU A 72 -34.96 -11.21 -30.77
N GLN A 73 -36.30 -11.10 -30.70
CA GLN A 73 -37.05 -11.33 -29.46
C GLN A 73 -37.48 -12.80 -29.32
N ALA A 74 -37.95 -13.16 -28.11
CA ALA A 74 -38.53 -14.49 -27.88
C ALA A 74 -39.62 -14.81 -28.91
N PRO A 75 -39.80 -16.11 -29.30
CA PRO A 75 -39.23 -17.32 -28.67
C PRO A 75 -37.87 -17.77 -29.24
N LYS A 76 -37.28 -17.00 -30.14
CA LYS A 76 -35.94 -17.24 -30.69
C LYS A 76 -35.05 -16.06 -30.42
N ALA A 77 -34.90 -15.72 -29.12
CA ALA A 77 -34.15 -14.55 -28.74
C ALA A 77 -32.67 -14.66 -29.17
N HIS A 78 -32.17 -13.57 -29.75
CA HIS A 78 -30.77 -13.39 -30.10
C HIS A 78 -30.28 -12.08 -29.53
N VAL A 79 -29.25 -12.15 -28.67
CA VAL A 79 -28.68 -11.01 -27.98
C VAL A 79 -27.19 -10.86 -28.33
N LEU A 80 -26.75 -9.65 -28.54
CA LEU A 80 -25.37 -9.26 -28.71
C LEU A 80 -24.91 -8.48 -27.47
N ARG A 81 -23.84 -8.95 -26.84
CA ARG A 81 -23.09 -8.19 -25.84
C ARG A 81 -21.78 -7.70 -26.42
N PHE A 82 -21.40 -6.46 -26.15
CA PHE A 82 -20.18 -5.88 -26.70
C PHE A 82 -19.49 -4.94 -25.74
N ILE A 83 -18.17 -4.81 -25.91
CA ILE A 83 -17.33 -3.80 -25.30
C ILE A 83 -16.42 -3.21 -26.36
N LYS A 84 -16.10 -1.92 -26.23
CA LYS A 84 -15.13 -1.27 -27.11
C LYS A 84 -13.73 -1.70 -26.71
N ILE A 85 -12.85 -1.96 -27.68
CA ILE A 85 -11.43 -2.24 -27.43
C ILE A 85 -10.77 -1.08 -26.65
N SER A 86 -11.21 0.16 -26.91
CA SER A 86 -10.74 1.32 -26.16
C SER A 86 -11.03 1.25 -24.65
N GLU A 87 -12.14 0.62 -24.23
CA GLU A 87 -12.46 0.43 -22.82
C GLU A 87 -11.55 -0.64 -22.18
N LEU A 88 -11.19 -1.67 -22.93
CA LEU A 88 -10.22 -2.66 -22.48
C LEU A 88 -8.84 -2.02 -22.28
N ASN A 89 -8.36 -1.28 -23.29
CA ASN A 89 -7.08 -0.58 -23.23
C ASN A 89 -7.06 0.44 -22.09
N LYS A 90 -8.19 1.12 -21.84
CA LYS A 90 -8.33 2.04 -20.72
C LYS A 90 -8.12 1.35 -19.37
N ALA A 91 -8.60 0.11 -19.18
CA ALA A 91 -8.36 -0.62 -17.94
C ALA A 91 -6.87 -0.90 -17.71
N PHE A 92 -6.11 -1.20 -18.76
CA PHE A 92 -4.65 -1.35 -18.67
C PHE A 92 -3.96 -0.05 -18.30
N GLU A 93 -4.30 1.05 -18.98
CA GLU A 93 -3.72 2.36 -18.69
C GLU A 93 -4.06 2.83 -17.27
N GLN A 94 -5.30 2.65 -16.81
CA GLN A 94 -5.70 2.99 -15.44
C GLN A 94 -4.87 2.24 -14.40
N ARG A 95 -4.56 0.97 -14.63
CA ARG A 95 -3.71 0.20 -13.70
C ARG A 95 -2.26 0.68 -13.76
N LYS A 96 -1.75 1.03 -14.92
CA LYS A 96 -0.42 1.63 -15.07
C LYS A 96 -0.33 2.99 -14.37
N ASP A 97 -1.35 3.84 -14.53
CA ASP A 97 -1.43 5.12 -13.83
C ASP A 97 -1.43 4.93 -12.31
N LYS A 98 -2.14 3.92 -11.80
CA LYS A 98 -2.12 3.57 -10.37
C LYS A 98 -0.71 3.19 -9.89
N VAL A 99 0.07 2.43 -10.68
CA VAL A 99 1.48 2.15 -10.35
C VAL A 99 2.26 3.45 -10.22
N PHE A 100 2.10 4.37 -11.16
CA PHE A 100 2.79 5.67 -11.15
C PHE A 100 2.36 6.55 -9.97
N ASP A 101 1.09 6.54 -9.59
CA ASP A 101 0.59 7.26 -8.42
C ASP A 101 1.18 6.71 -7.11
N TYR A 102 1.32 5.39 -7.00
CA TYR A 102 2.01 4.79 -5.86
C TYR A 102 3.49 5.18 -5.83
N LEU A 103 4.19 5.22 -6.98
CA LEU A 103 5.58 5.64 -7.03
C LEU A 103 5.77 7.10 -6.61
N ARG A 104 4.89 8.00 -7.07
CA ARG A 104 4.90 9.41 -6.63
C ARG A 104 4.63 9.53 -5.14
N SER A 105 3.68 8.73 -4.63
CA SER A 105 3.36 8.70 -3.19
C SER A 105 4.51 8.14 -2.36
N ALA A 106 5.22 7.13 -2.87
CA ALA A 106 6.41 6.56 -2.25
C ALA A 106 7.52 7.60 -2.15
N ALA A 107 7.85 8.26 -3.27
CA ALA A 107 8.90 9.28 -3.31
C ALA A 107 8.59 10.46 -2.37
N ARG A 108 7.33 10.95 -2.35
CA ARG A 108 6.88 11.99 -1.42
C ARG A 108 7.01 11.54 0.04
N SER A 109 6.62 10.32 0.34
CA SER A 109 6.71 9.77 1.71
C SER A 109 8.17 9.63 2.15
N GLU A 110 9.06 9.16 1.27
CA GLU A 110 10.50 9.07 1.53
C GLU A 110 11.10 10.45 1.83
N ALA A 111 10.78 11.45 1.02
CA ALA A 111 11.24 12.83 1.21
C ALA A 111 10.80 13.44 2.54
N ASN A 112 9.63 13.04 3.04
CA ASN A 112 9.08 13.47 4.33
C ASN A 112 9.50 12.58 5.52
N GLY A 113 10.42 11.62 5.31
CA GLY A 113 10.88 10.71 6.36
C GLY A 113 9.83 9.68 6.82
N ARG A 114 8.69 9.55 6.12
CA ARG A 114 7.64 8.56 6.40
C ARG A 114 7.99 7.25 5.71
N ILE A 115 8.91 6.53 6.31
CA ILE A 115 9.59 5.40 5.67
C ILE A 115 8.69 4.18 5.54
N ASP A 116 7.79 3.94 6.50
CA ASP A 116 6.74 2.93 6.42
C ASP A 116 5.85 3.13 5.19
N ASN A 117 5.36 4.36 4.98
CA ASN A 117 4.54 4.70 3.82
C ASN A 117 5.33 4.59 2.51
N ALA A 118 6.59 5.03 2.50
CA ALA A 118 7.45 4.91 1.32
C ALA A 118 7.63 3.44 0.92
N LEU A 119 7.99 2.57 1.87
CA LEU A 119 8.13 1.13 1.65
C LEU A 119 6.82 0.52 1.18
N ARG A 120 5.69 0.83 1.84
CA ARG A 120 4.35 0.36 1.47
C ARG A 120 4.03 0.67 0.01
N TYR A 121 4.16 1.91 -0.41
CA TYR A 121 3.82 2.31 -1.77
C TYR A 121 4.81 1.73 -2.81
N TYR A 122 6.09 1.58 -2.49
CA TYR A 122 7.02 0.87 -3.38
C TYR A 122 6.64 -0.61 -3.51
N TYR A 123 6.28 -1.29 -2.42
CA TYR A 123 5.81 -2.68 -2.47
C TYR A 123 4.53 -2.83 -3.28
N TRP A 124 3.55 -1.96 -3.06
CA TRP A 124 2.31 -2.00 -3.82
C TRP A 124 2.54 -1.70 -5.31
N SER A 125 3.41 -0.76 -5.63
CA SER A 125 3.83 -0.49 -7.02
C SER A 125 4.43 -1.72 -7.67
N MET A 126 5.33 -2.43 -6.98
CA MET A 126 6.00 -3.62 -7.50
C MET A 126 5.00 -4.74 -7.79
N ILE A 127 4.05 -4.96 -6.90
CA ILE A 127 3.01 -5.99 -7.07
C ILE A 127 2.06 -5.62 -8.20
N MET A 128 1.59 -4.39 -8.23
CA MET A 128 0.72 -3.90 -9.29
C MET A 128 1.43 -3.93 -10.66
N LEU A 129 2.72 -3.60 -10.70
CA LEU A 129 3.55 -3.70 -11.92
C LEU A 129 3.56 -5.13 -12.47
N LYS A 130 3.70 -6.15 -11.62
CA LYS A 130 3.66 -7.57 -12.03
C LYS A 130 2.31 -8.00 -12.60
N SER A 131 1.26 -7.25 -12.37
CA SER A 131 -0.05 -7.47 -12.95
C SER A 131 -0.31 -6.71 -14.24
N LEU A 132 0.67 -5.96 -14.76
CA LEU A 132 0.56 -5.24 -16.03
C LEU A 132 1.02 -6.12 -17.20
N GLN A 133 0.54 -5.78 -18.39
CA GLN A 133 1.10 -6.30 -19.63
C GLN A 133 2.54 -5.80 -19.79
N TYR A 134 3.44 -6.68 -20.21
CA TYR A 134 4.82 -6.32 -20.52
C TYR A 134 5.51 -5.48 -19.42
N PRO A 135 5.50 -5.94 -18.14
CA PRO A 135 6.02 -5.17 -17.02
C PRO A 135 7.49 -4.77 -17.22
N ASN A 136 8.25 -5.58 -17.98
CA ASN A 136 9.64 -5.35 -18.29
C ASN A 136 9.90 -4.22 -19.32
N GLU A 137 8.86 -3.63 -19.87
CA GLU A 137 8.97 -2.51 -20.81
C GLU A 137 8.52 -1.18 -20.20
N ILE A 138 7.93 -1.22 -18.99
CA ILE A 138 7.34 -0.04 -18.37
C ILE A 138 8.43 0.81 -17.72
N LYS A 139 8.48 2.05 -18.16
CA LYS A 139 9.40 3.07 -17.64
C LYS A 139 8.65 4.17 -16.91
N PHE A 140 9.30 4.70 -15.91
CA PHE A 140 8.89 5.87 -15.17
C PHE A 140 9.91 6.98 -15.37
N GLU A 141 9.43 8.20 -15.59
CA GLU A 141 10.28 9.37 -15.77
C GLU A 141 10.16 10.26 -14.55
N ASP A 142 11.28 10.65 -13.99
CA ASP A 142 11.41 11.62 -12.92
C ASP A 142 12.56 12.60 -13.22
N GLU A 143 12.91 13.42 -12.25
CA GLU A 143 14.01 14.39 -12.40
C GLU A 143 15.40 13.74 -12.60
N GLU A 144 15.56 12.47 -12.18
CA GLU A 144 16.79 11.70 -12.33
C GLU A 144 16.88 11.01 -13.69
N GLY A 145 15.78 10.95 -14.45
CA GLY A 145 15.72 10.38 -15.79
C GLY A 145 14.64 9.33 -16.01
N SER A 146 14.88 8.44 -16.98
CA SER A 146 13.95 7.36 -17.36
C SER A 146 14.39 6.04 -16.73
N HIS A 147 13.55 5.44 -15.92
CA HIS A 147 13.86 4.24 -15.13
C HIS A 147 12.99 3.05 -15.53
N LEU A 148 13.60 1.91 -15.77
CA LEU A 148 12.90 0.65 -15.96
C LEU A 148 12.38 0.15 -14.61
N LEU A 149 11.05 0.05 -14.46
CA LEU A 149 10.42 -0.13 -13.14
C LEU A 149 10.76 -1.46 -12.48
N THR A 150 10.92 -2.53 -13.25
CA THR A 150 11.25 -3.87 -12.71
C THR A 150 12.58 -3.92 -11.96
N SER A 151 13.55 -3.07 -12.31
CA SER A 151 14.83 -2.94 -11.61
C SER A 151 14.85 -1.76 -10.63
N TRP A 152 14.22 -0.66 -10.97
CA TRP A 152 14.28 0.57 -10.19
C TRP A 152 13.52 0.47 -8.87
N ILE A 153 12.32 -0.15 -8.84
CA ILE A 153 11.55 -0.29 -7.60
C ILE A 153 12.30 -1.13 -6.55
N PRO A 154 12.83 -2.35 -6.86
CA PRO A 154 13.65 -3.10 -5.92
C PRO A 154 14.89 -2.34 -5.45
N MET A 155 15.54 -1.58 -6.35
CA MET A 155 16.68 -0.73 -5.99
C MET A 155 16.28 0.34 -4.95
N LYS A 156 15.14 1.01 -5.14
CA LYS A 156 14.63 2.00 -4.16
C LYS A 156 14.31 1.35 -2.81
N ILE A 157 13.64 0.20 -2.79
CA ILE A 157 13.35 -0.54 -1.55
C ILE A 157 14.65 -0.90 -0.82
N ASN A 158 15.61 -1.51 -1.52
CA ASN A 158 16.90 -1.87 -0.94
C ASN A 158 17.66 -0.64 -0.43
N GLY A 159 17.67 0.44 -1.21
CA GLY A 159 18.29 1.70 -0.81
C GLY A 159 17.67 2.29 0.46
N ILE A 160 16.36 2.18 0.65
CA ILE A 160 15.72 2.56 1.91
C ILE A 160 16.19 1.66 3.05
N LEU A 161 16.09 0.34 2.88
CA LEU A 161 16.41 -0.64 3.94
C LEU A 161 17.89 -0.57 4.38
N GLU A 162 18.81 -0.29 3.46
CA GLU A 162 20.23 -0.13 3.76
C GLU A 162 20.56 1.13 4.56
N ASN A 163 19.73 2.16 4.45
CA ASN A 163 19.96 3.45 5.09
C ASN A 163 19.14 3.68 6.38
N ILE A 164 18.37 2.67 6.82
CA ILE A 164 17.74 2.70 8.14
C ILE A 164 18.77 2.24 9.18
N ASP A 165 18.81 2.95 10.31
CA ASP A 165 19.57 2.54 11.47
C ASP A 165 18.72 2.64 12.74
N ALA A 166 18.96 1.72 13.68
CA ALA A 166 18.30 1.72 14.98
C ALA A 166 19.34 1.52 16.08
N GLN A 167 19.28 2.32 17.13
CA GLN A 167 20.20 2.29 18.24
C GLN A 167 19.43 2.36 19.55
N ILE A 168 20.01 1.78 20.61
CA ILE A 168 19.46 1.91 21.96
C ILE A 168 19.83 3.29 22.50
N ALA A 169 18.82 4.13 22.67
CA ALA A 169 18.98 5.44 23.24
C ALA A 169 18.99 5.40 24.79
N ARG A 170 18.09 4.63 25.39
CA ARG A 170 17.92 4.52 26.83
C ARG A 170 17.38 3.15 27.21
N ARG A 171 17.68 2.73 28.46
CA ARG A 171 17.08 1.56 29.08
C ARG A 171 16.62 1.88 30.49
N SER A 172 15.39 1.50 30.84
CA SER A 172 14.84 1.61 32.16
C SER A 172 14.12 0.28 32.52
N GLY A 173 14.78 -0.57 33.32
CA GLY A 173 14.27 -1.90 33.63
C GLY A 173 14.10 -2.76 32.38
N ASP A 174 12.87 -3.15 32.12
CA ASP A 174 12.49 -3.95 30.95
C ASP A 174 12.14 -3.09 29.72
N VAL A 175 12.03 -1.77 29.89
CA VAL A 175 11.74 -0.85 28.79
C VAL A 175 13.05 -0.39 28.14
N VAL A 176 13.07 -0.45 26.80
CA VAL A 176 14.19 0.00 25.97
C VAL A 176 13.67 1.01 24.96
N ASP A 177 14.24 2.20 25.02
CA ASP A 177 13.95 3.24 24.03
C ASP A 177 14.97 3.16 22.91
N LEU A 178 14.44 3.10 21.69
CA LEU A 178 15.21 3.04 20.46
C LEU A 178 15.20 4.41 19.78
N TYR A 179 16.34 4.80 19.22
CA TYR A 179 16.46 5.91 18.29
C TYR A 179 16.62 5.34 16.88
N VAL A 180 15.69 5.67 16.01
CA VAL A 180 15.61 5.13 14.65
C VAL A 180 15.80 6.25 13.64
N THR A 181 16.74 6.07 12.72
CA THR A 181 17.09 7.08 11.72
C THR A 181 17.03 6.50 10.31
N TYR A 182 16.82 7.38 9.35
CA TYR A 182 16.98 7.14 7.93
C TYR A 182 17.94 8.19 7.35
N LYS A 183 19.02 7.74 6.71
CA LYS A 183 20.10 8.62 6.22
C LYS A 183 20.60 9.59 7.32
N GLY A 184 20.67 9.10 8.56
CA GLY A 184 21.14 9.88 9.71
C GLY A 184 20.12 10.83 10.32
N ASN A 185 18.94 11.02 9.73
CA ASN A 185 17.87 11.86 10.26
C ASN A 185 16.82 10.99 10.98
N PRO A 186 16.16 11.50 12.03
CA PRO A 186 15.05 10.77 12.65
C PRO A 186 14.00 10.38 11.61
N VAL A 187 13.52 9.13 11.64
CA VAL A 187 12.40 8.73 10.79
C VAL A 187 11.12 9.46 11.25
N GLY A 188 10.32 9.96 10.32
CA GLY A 188 8.99 10.48 10.63
C GLY A 188 8.07 9.38 11.14
N SER A 189 8.04 8.26 10.42
CA SER A 189 7.41 7.01 10.86
C SER A 189 8.08 5.79 10.23
N LEU A 190 8.14 4.68 10.98
CA LEU A 190 8.63 3.40 10.49
C LEU A 190 8.03 2.25 11.29
N ASP A 191 7.40 1.31 10.57
CA ASP A 191 6.91 0.07 11.15
C ASP A 191 8.03 -0.95 11.28
N PHE A 192 8.06 -1.67 12.40
CA PHE A 192 9.06 -2.69 12.67
C PHE A 192 8.54 -3.78 13.62
N THR A 193 9.21 -4.91 13.61
CA THR A 193 9.11 -5.92 14.65
C THR A 193 10.47 -6.11 15.31
N TYR A 194 10.51 -6.58 16.54
CA TYR A 194 11.76 -6.89 17.23
C TYR A 194 11.75 -8.32 17.79
N PHE A 195 12.93 -8.89 17.85
CA PHE A 195 13.19 -10.18 18.51
C PHE A 195 13.91 -9.89 19.82
N ASP A 196 13.31 -10.30 20.94
CA ASP A 196 13.81 -10.01 22.28
C ASP A 196 14.81 -11.09 22.81
N GLY A 197 15.25 -11.98 21.93
CA GLY A 197 16.08 -13.13 22.26
C GLY A 197 15.27 -14.41 22.54
N LEU A 198 13.94 -14.32 22.62
CA LEU A 198 13.02 -15.42 22.85
C LEU A 198 11.99 -15.57 21.72
N GLN A 199 11.38 -14.47 21.32
CA GLN A 199 10.40 -14.44 20.21
C GLN A 199 10.30 -13.07 19.54
N TRP A 200 9.65 -13.06 18.38
CA TRP A 200 9.30 -11.84 17.67
C TRP A 200 8.11 -11.14 18.31
N SER A 201 8.18 -9.80 18.36
CA SER A 201 7.09 -8.95 18.82
C SER A 201 5.96 -8.87 17.79
N GLN A 202 4.83 -8.30 18.22
CA GLN A 202 3.86 -7.71 17.31
C GLN A 202 4.49 -6.52 16.58
N LEU A 203 3.77 -6.00 15.57
CA LEU A 203 4.18 -4.79 14.85
C LEU A 203 4.24 -3.60 15.81
N ASN A 204 5.32 -2.87 15.76
CA ASN A 204 5.58 -1.63 16.48
C ASN A 204 5.82 -0.52 15.47
N ASN A 205 5.72 0.73 15.92
CA ASN A 205 5.98 1.88 15.08
C ASN A 205 6.94 2.85 15.78
N ALA A 206 7.97 3.29 15.05
CA ALA A 206 8.82 4.41 15.46
C ALA A 206 8.24 5.69 14.88
N ARG A 207 8.07 6.72 15.71
CA ARG A 207 7.60 8.05 15.32
C ARG A 207 8.62 9.11 15.70
N ASN A 208 8.90 10.01 14.79
CA ASN A 208 9.88 11.08 15.00
C ASN A 208 11.22 10.55 15.53
N GLY A 209 11.62 9.37 15.03
CA GLY A 209 12.85 8.69 15.44
C GLY A 209 12.78 7.94 16.76
N ILE A 210 11.63 7.88 17.43
CA ILE A 210 11.50 7.32 18.77
C ILE A 210 10.62 6.06 18.74
N ALA A 211 11.08 4.99 19.39
CA ALA A 211 10.27 3.82 19.67
C ALA A 211 10.60 3.27 21.06
N SER A 212 9.58 3.06 21.89
CA SER A 212 9.73 2.38 23.18
C SER A 212 9.24 0.95 23.06
N ILE A 213 10.09 -0.01 23.40
CA ILE A 213 9.78 -1.44 23.39
C ILE A 213 9.91 -2.03 24.80
N GLU A 214 9.10 -3.02 25.11
CA GLU A 214 9.14 -3.72 26.38
C GLU A 214 9.72 -5.11 26.18
N LEU A 215 10.82 -5.38 26.85
CA LEU A 215 11.46 -6.71 26.86
C LEU A 215 10.77 -7.60 27.89
N ARG A 216 10.64 -8.89 27.56
CA ARG A 216 10.13 -9.86 28.53
C ARG A 216 11.13 -10.13 29.62
N LYS A 217 10.62 -10.59 30.75
CA LYS A 217 11.45 -11.17 31.81
C LYS A 217 12.33 -12.27 31.22
N ASN A 218 13.62 -12.23 31.52
CA ASN A 218 14.67 -13.11 31.00
C ASN A 218 15.09 -12.87 29.53
N SER A 219 14.59 -11.85 28.87
CA SER A 219 15.11 -11.41 27.57
C SER A 219 16.50 -10.80 27.70
N SER A 220 17.32 -11.02 26.69
CA SER A 220 18.67 -10.45 26.64
C SER A 220 18.77 -9.33 25.61
N ILE A 221 19.07 -8.14 26.05
CA ILE A 221 19.32 -7.00 25.16
C ILE A 221 20.48 -7.26 24.17
N ARG A 222 21.37 -8.21 24.49
CA ARG A 222 22.48 -8.60 23.60
C ARG A 222 22.02 -9.27 22.31
N ASN A 223 20.81 -9.87 22.35
CA ASN A 223 20.21 -10.59 21.23
C ASN A 223 19.05 -9.81 20.61
N LEU A 224 18.88 -8.54 20.98
CA LEU A 224 17.83 -7.71 20.42
C LEU A 224 18.09 -7.52 18.93
N GLN A 225 17.11 -7.89 18.11
CA GLN A 225 17.12 -7.68 16.66
C GLN A 225 15.91 -6.85 16.28
N VAL A 226 16.09 -5.95 15.32
CA VAL A 226 15.00 -5.16 14.74
C VAL A 226 14.87 -5.52 13.27
N LYS A 227 13.66 -5.77 12.85
CA LYS A 227 13.31 -6.09 11.47
C LYS A 227 12.30 -5.07 10.95
N TYR A 228 12.66 -4.39 9.86
CA TYR A 228 11.91 -3.27 9.29
C TYR A 228 10.95 -3.68 8.19
N GLU A 229 11.07 -4.91 7.70
CA GLU A 229 10.20 -5.37 6.65
C GLU A 229 8.88 -5.84 7.20
N TYR A 230 7.84 -5.46 6.52
CA TYR A 230 6.47 -5.73 6.83
C TYR A 230 5.67 -5.99 5.55
N GLN A 231 4.79 -6.97 5.60
CA GLN A 231 3.94 -7.30 4.46
C GLN A 231 2.71 -6.40 4.43
N TYR A 232 2.75 -5.27 3.87
CA TYR A 232 1.66 -4.28 3.80
C TYR A 232 0.36 -4.77 3.13
N ALA A 233 0.11 -6.08 3.14
CA ALA A 233 -1.02 -6.71 2.45
C ALA A 233 -2.38 -6.36 3.08
N ASP A 234 -2.46 -6.31 4.41
CA ASP A 234 -3.72 -6.06 5.11
C ASP A 234 -4.21 -4.61 4.94
N GLU A 235 -3.32 -3.70 4.58
CA GLU A 235 -3.62 -2.29 4.38
C GLU A 235 -4.19 -1.99 2.99
N THR A 236 -4.10 -2.95 2.06
CA THR A 236 -4.68 -2.83 0.72
C THR A 236 -6.20 -2.88 0.69
N ARG A 237 -6.84 -3.21 1.80
CA ARG A 237 -8.33 -3.30 1.92
C ARG A 237 -9.06 -2.01 1.56
N ILE A 238 -8.36 -0.87 1.59
CA ILE A 238 -8.93 0.42 1.17
C ILE A 238 -9.10 0.53 -0.35
N ASP A 239 -8.37 -0.27 -1.12
CA ASP A 239 -8.42 -0.30 -2.58
C ASP A 239 -8.65 -1.73 -3.06
N LYS A 240 -9.88 -2.00 -3.51
CA LYS A 240 -10.33 -3.35 -3.87
C LYS A 240 -9.50 -3.98 -4.99
N GLU A 241 -9.05 -3.21 -5.97
CA GLU A 241 -8.23 -3.73 -7.05
C GLU A 241 -6.84 -4.12 -6.55
N THR A 242 -6.21 -3.24 -5.76
CA THR A 242 -4.91 -3.52 -5.15
C THR A 242 -4.98 -4.72 -4.20
N GLU A 243 -6.06 -4.85 -3.41
CA GLU A 243 -6.29 -6.01 -2.54
C GLU A 243 -6.36 -7.32 -3.37
N GLN A 244 -7.12 -7.32 -4.46
CA GLN A 244 -7.23 -8.48 -5.34
C GLN A 244 -5.88 -8.87 -5.94
N VAL A 245 -5.14 -7.91 -6.48
CA VAL A 245 -3.81 -8.17 -7.05
C VAL A 245 -2.83 -8.60 -5.97
N MET A 246 -2.82 -7.94 -4.80
CA MET A 246 -1.97 -8.30 -3.67
C MET A 246 -2.21 -9.74 -3.21
N SER A 247 -3.46 -10.21 -3.21
CA SER A 247 -3.78 -11.59 -2.80
C SER A 247 -3.14 -12.66 -3.69
N LEU A 248 -2.87 -12.35 -4.97
CA LEU A 248 -2.22 -13.25 -5.91
C LEU A 248 -0.72 -13.41 -5.65
N PHE A 249 -0.11 -12.40 -5.02
CA PHE A 249 1.32 -12.31 -4.77
C PHE A 249 1.67 -12.29 -3.28
N LYS A 250 0.72 -12.64 -2.41
CA LYS A 250 0.86 -12.57 -0.94
C LYS A 250 2.08 -13.33 -0.40
N GLU A 251 2.50 -14.40 -1.08
CA GLU A 251 3.60 -15.25 -0.65
C GLU A 251 4.94 -14.88 -1.29
N MET A 252 4.99 -13.80 -2.05
CA MET A 252 6.26 -13.36 -2.63
C MET A 252 7.25 -12.95 -1.55
N THR A 253 8.50 -13.37 -1.75
CA THR A 253 9.62 -12.95 -0.91
C THR A 253 10.05 -11.55 -1.28
N PHE A 254 10.01 -10.64 -0.32
CA PHE A 254 10.49 -9.27 -0.48
C PHE A 254 11.87 -9.10 0.14
N PRO A 255 12.65 -8.08 -0.30
CA PRO A 255 13.88 -7.71 0.38
C PRO A 255 13.63 -7.46 1.87
N LYS A 256 14.50 -8.01 2.72
CA LYS A 256 14.36 -7.91 4.18
C LYS A 256 15.59 -7.27 4.75
N ALA A 257 15.39 -6.27 5.61
CA ALA A 257 16.46 -5.76 6.42
C ALA A 257 16.20 -6.10 7.89
N SER A 258 17.17 -6.72 8.53
CA SER A 258 17.20 -6.91 9.97
C SER A 258 18.55 -6.44 10.51
N ARG A 259 18.53 -5.81 11.69
CA ARG A 259 19.73 -5.40 12.39
C ARG A 259 19.75 -5.96 13.79
N VAL A 260 20.92 -6.41 14.21
CA VAL A 260 21.17 -6.79 15.61
C VAL A 260 21.62 -5.55 16.35
N ILE A 261 20.84 -5.14 17.34
CA ILE A 261 21.16 -4.03 18.23
C ILE A 261 21.35 -4.57 19.65
N GLY A 262 22.43 -4.21 20.31
CA GLY A 262 22.75 -4.72 21.65
C GLY A 262 23.70 -5.90 21.70
N GLY A 263 24.06 -6.55 20.58
CA GLY A 263 25.20 -7.47 20.49
C GLY A 263 26.52 -6.71 20.59
N ASN A 264 27.59 -7.32 21.11
CA ASN A 264 28.94 -6.76 21.32
C ASN A 264 29.30 -5.56 20.42
N ALA A 265 28.54 -4.47 20.53
CA ALA A 265 28.99 -3.18 20.03
C ALA A 265 30.31 -2.91 20.78
N LYS A 266 31.41 -2.96 20.03
CA LYS A 266 32.74 -2.69 20.55
C LYS A 266 32.66 -1.48 21.44
N LYS A 267 33.41 -1.49 22.53
CA LYS A 267 33.54 -0.45 23.57
C LYS A 267 33.77 0.98 23.08
N GLU A 268 33.78 1.22 21.78
CA GLU A 268 33.97 2.54 21.15
C GLU A 268 32.74 3.47 21.17
N THR A 269 31.60 2.99 21.70
CA THR A 269 30.34 3.76 21.67
C THR A 269 29.98 4.46 22.97
N ALA A 270 30.88 4.61 23.92
CA ALA A 270 30.58 5.33 25.17
C ALA A 270 30.29 6.83 24.92
N ASP A 271 31.00 7.47 23.99
CA ASP A 271 30.78 8.89 23.65
C ASP A 271 29.57 9.11 22.74
N PHE A 272 29.28 8.14 21.87
CA PHE A 272 28.10 8.18 21.00
C PHE A 272 26.78 8.05 21.78
N LYS A 273 26.74 7.22 22.84
CA LYS A 273 25.55 7.08 23.70
C LYS A 273 25.11 8.37 24.37
N THR A 274 26.06 9.25 24.72
CA THR A 274 25.75 10.51 25.40
C THR A 274 25.09 11.52 24.47
N ASP A 275 25.44 11.50 23.19
CA ASP A 275 24.92 12.44 22.22
C ASP A 275 23.49 12.03 21.76
N TYR A 276 23.28 10.76 21.49
CA TYR A 276 21.95 10.24 21.13
C TYR A 276 20.95 10.35 22.28
N SER A 277 21.38 10.16 23.53
CA SER A 277 20.51 10.34 24.70
C SER A 277 19.99 11.78 24.79
N LYS A 278 20.85 12.77 24.52
CA LYS A 278 20.46 14.18 24.51
C LYS A 278 19.53 14.52 23.36
N GLN A 279 19.81 14.00 22.16
CA GLN A 279 18.92 14.17 20.99
C GLN A 279 17.57 13.50 21.24
N PHE A 280 17.55 12.30 21.80
CA PHE A 280 16.35 11.60 22.21
C PHE A 280 15.53 12.43 23.21
N ASP A 281 16.16 12.95 24.28
CA ASP A 281 15.48 13.78 25.27
C ASP A 281 14.93 15.08 24.68
N GLN A 282 15.62 15.66 23.70
CA GLN A 282 15.12 16.83 22.97
C GLN A 282 13.90 16.47 22.10
N LEU A 283 13.95 15.34 21.39
CA LEU A 283 12.83 14.86 20.58
C LEU A 283 11.61 14.53 21.43
N VAL A 284 11.79 13.84 22.56
CA VAL A 284 10.71 13.54 23.51
C VAL A 284 10.06 14.83 24.03
N LYS A 285 10.85 15.84 24.36
CA LYS A 285 10.32 17.15 24.76
C LYS A 285 9.55 17.83 23.63
N THR A 286 10.08 17.77 22.41
CA THR A 286 9.43 18.35 21.23
C THR A 286 8.13 17.60 20.89
N GLU A 287 8.15 16.28 20.97
CA GLU A 287 6.97 15.45 20.75
C GLU A 287 5.90 15.67 21.83
N SER A 288 6.29 15.81 23.09
CA SER A 288 5.37 16.15 24.17
C SER A 288 4.70 17.53 23.97
N ILE A 289 5.34 18.42 23.23
CA ILE A 289 4.77 19.72 22.85
C ILE A 289 3.87 19.58 21.61
N LEU A 290 4.23 18.70 20.66
CA LEU A 290 3.51 18.51 19.41
C LEU A 290 2.33 17.54 19.52
N THR A 291 2.37 16.55 20.43
CA THR A 291 1.34 15.50 20.58
C THR A 291 0.13 15.92 21.40
N MET A 292 0.16 17.08 22.01
CA MET A 292 -1.05 17.70 22.52
C MET A 292 -1.33 18.97 21.71
N PRO A 293 -2.17 18.92 20.67
CA PRO A 293 -2.93 20.12 20.38
C PRO A 293 -3.63 20.43 21.68
N GLN A 294 -3.24 21.52 22.35
CA GLN A 294 -3.96 22.03 23.50
C GLN A 294 -5.31 22.48 22.99
N VAL A 295 -6.19 21.50 22.81
CA VAL A 295 -7.61 21.74 22.62
C VAL A 295 -8.19 21.74 24.01
N ASP A 296 -8.15 22.90 24.64
CA ASP A 296 -8.65 23.12 25.99
C ASP A 296 -10.17 22.90 26.09
N ASN A 297 -10.85 22.49 24.99
CA ASN A 297 -12.30 22.37 24.99
C ASN A 297 -12.82 21.29 24.03
N ALA A 298 -13.50 20.28 24.59
CA ALA A 298 -14.28 19.31 23.83
C ALA A 298 -15.25 19.97 22.82
N LYS A 299 -15.73 21.19 23.11
CA LYS A 299 -16.57 22.00 22.23
C LYS A 299 -15.87 22.43 20.93
N ASP A 300 -14.56 22.57 20.94
CA ASP A 300 -13.83 22.95 19.72
C ASP A 300 -13.61 21.74 18.79
N TYR A 301 -13.44 20.55 19.34
CA TYR A 301 -13.47 19.30 18.56
C TYR A 301 -14.83 19.07 17.92
N ALA A 302 -15.92 19.27 18.69
CA ALA A 302 -17.28 19.14 18.16
C ALA A 302 -17.49 20.08 16.95
N LYS A 303 -17.07 21.34 17.04
CA LYS A 303 -17.17 22.31 15.93
C LYS A 303 -16.32 21.92 14.70
N ILE A 304 -15.13 21.36 14.92
CA ILE A 304 -14.28 20.86 13.82
C ILE A 304 -14.97 19.69 13.15
N MET A 305 -15.49 18.74 13.92
CA MET A 305 -16.22 17.58 13.38
C MET A 305 -17.49 17.99 12.65
N GLU A 306 -18.28 18.95 13.18
CA GLU A 306 -19.45 19.50 12.49
C GLU A 306 -19.07 20.10 11.12
N LYS A 307 -17.95 20.83 11.03
CA LYS A 307 -17.46 21.38 9.76
C LYS A 307 -17.08 20.26 8.77
N ILE A 308 -16.38 19.22 9.24
CA ILE A 308 -15.97 18.08 8.41
C ILE A 308 -17.23 17.36 7.90
N ILE A 309 -18.18 17.06 8.76
CA ILE A 309 -19.45 16.40 8.41
C ILE A 309 -20.24 17.24 7.42
N GLY A 310 -20.36 18.54 7.68
CA GLY A 310 -21.05 19.47 6.79
C GLY A 310 -20.42 19.54 5.41
N ALA A 311 -19.07 19.52 5.32
CA ALA A 311 -18.35 19.48 4.05
C ALA A 311 -18.57 18.16 3.31
N ILE A 312 -18.60 17.03 4.00
CA ILE A 312 -18.88 15.70 3.42
C ILE A 312 -20.32 15.66 2.87
N GLN A 313 -21.30 16.14 3.65
CA GLN A 313 -22.71 16.18 3.23
C GLN A 313 -22.94 17.09 2.03
N SER A 314 -22.29 18.25 2.01
CA SER A 314 -22.41 19.25 0.91
C SER A 314 -21.48 18.99 -0.26
N ARG A 315 -20.56 18.05 -0.16
CA ARG A 315 -19.47 17.75 -1.12
C ARG A 315 -18.57 18.96 -1.41
N LYS A 316 -18.40 19.83 -0.42
CA LYS A 316 -17.51 21.01 -0.48
C LYS A 316 -16.25 20.76 0.34
N TYR A 317 -15.39 19.86 -0.17
CA TYR A 317 -14.24 19.37 0.59
C TYR A 317 -13.14 20.42 0.74
N ASP A 318 -12.97 21.32 -0.24
CA ASP A 318 -11.93 22.36 -0.20
C ASP A 318 -12.07 23.31 1.00
N ASP A 319 -13.31 23.51 1.50
CA ASP A 319 -13.60 24.39 2.63
C ASP A 319 -12.97 23.91 3.95
N ILE A 320 -12.60 22.64 4.02
CA ILE A 320 -12.03 22.01 5.22
C ILE A 320 -10.55 21.63 5.08
N ARG A 321 -9.91 21.90 3.93
CA ARG A 321 -8.51 21.54 3.72
C ARG A 321 -7.59 22.06 4.84
N GLY A 322 -7.82 23.27 5.33
CA GLY A 322 -7.04 23.87 6.41
C GLY A 322 -7.18 23.20 7.79
N LEU A 323 -8.09 22.23 7.93
CA LEU A 323 -8.26 21.44 9.16
C LEU A 323 -7.38 20.18 9.18
N PHE A 324 -6.72 19.87 8.07
CA PHE A 324 -5.89 18.69 7.90
C PHE A 324 -4.42 19.06 7.72
N THR A 325 -3.54 18.18 8.17
CA THR A 325 -2.16 18.16 7.69
C THR A 325 -2.16 17.76 6.21
N ASP A 326 -1.08 18.03 5.47
CA ASP A 326 -1.00 17.66 4.05
C ASP A 326 -1.23 16.16 3.85
N ASP A 327 -0.66 15.31 4.69
CA ASP A 327 -0.86 13.86 4.65
C ASP A 327 -2.29 13.45 5.01
N GLY A 328 -2.87 14.10 6.01
CA GLY A 328 -4.27 13.88 6.41
C GLY A 328 -5.23 14.27 5.30
N TRP A 329 -4.92 15.37 4.60
CA TRP A 329 -5.70 15.80 3.46
C TRP A 329 -5.61 14.82 2.28
N ASP A 330 -4.43 14.37 1.92
CA ASP A 330 -4.23 13.37 0.84
C ASP A 330 -5.02 12.08 1.11
N MET A 331 -5.08 11.65 2.37
CA MET A 331 -5.85 10.47 2.76
C MET A 331 -7.36 10.74 2.69
N PHE A 332 -7.82 11.88 3.20
CA PHE A 332 -9.22 12.30 3.17
C PHE A 332 -9.71 12.47 1.73
N ASP A 333 -8.94 13.17 0.90
CA ASP A 333 -9.25 13.42 -0.51
C ASP A 333 -9.39 12.12 -1.31
N LYS A 334 -8.47 11.17 -1.10
CA LYS A 334 -8.55 9.84 -1.70
C LYS A 334 -9.79 9.07 -1.25
N LEU A 335 -10.14 9.11 0.02
CA LEU A 335 -11.35 8.48 0.55
C LEU A 335 -12.62 9.07 -0.06
N MET A 336 -12.69 10.39 -0.24
CA MET A 336 -13.88 11.09 -0.72
C MET A 336 -14.04 11.03 -2.24
N HIS A 337 -12.95 11.11 -3.01
CA HIS A 337 -12.99 11.11 -4.47
C HIS A 337 -12.92 9.72 -5.10
N TYR A 338 -12.18 8.79 -4.50
CA TYR A 338 -11.93 7.46 -5.05
C TYR A 338 -12.55 6.33 -4.21
N GLY A 339 -12.93 6.60 -2.97
CA GLY A 339 -13.63 5.65 -2.11
C GLY A 339 -15.15 5.78 -2.23
N ASN A 340 -15.88 4.68 -1.95
CA ASN A 340 -17.33 4.69 -1.75
C ASN A 340 -17.69 5.17 -0.34
N ALA A 341 -16.90 6.08 0.24
CA ALA A 341 -17.15 6.60 1.57
C ALA A 341 -18.39 7.47 1.57
N ARG A 342 -19.32 7.17 2.45
CA ARG A 342 -20.52 7.94 2.71
C ARG A 342 -20.86 7.90 4.20
N LEU A 343 -21.42 8.96 4.70
CA LEU A 343 -21.98 8.95 6.04
C LEU A 343 -23.18 7.98 6.08
N VAL A 344 -23.12 7.03 7.00
CA VAL A 344 -24.20 6.08 7.27
C VAL A 344 -24.73 6.38 8.67
N GLY A 345 -25.94 6.96 8.73
CA GLY A 345 -26.60 7.32 9.97
C GLY A 345 -26.40 8.78 10.39
N ASP A 346 -27.14 9.18 11.42
CA ASP A 346 -27.02 10.50 12.04
C ASP A 346 -25.83 10.49 13.01
N ALA A 347 -24.88 11.40 12.80
CA ALA A 347 -23.80 11.61 13.76
C ALA A 347 -24.33 12.48 14.92
N ASN A 348 -24.67 11.85 16.01
CA ASN A 348 -24.92 12.55 17.27
C ASN A 348 -23.62 12.57 18.09
N PHE A 349 -23.08 13.76 18.35
CA PHE A 349 -21.91 14.00 19.20
C PHE A 349 -22.31 14.58 20.54
#